data_b30e02da7bcd44721594084defd0a069
#
_entry.id   b30e02da7bcd44721594084defd0a069
#
_cell.length_a   1.000
_cell.length_b   1.000
_cell.length_c   1.000
_cell.angle_alpha   90.00
_cell.angle_beta   90.00
_cell.angle_gamma   90.00
#
_symmetry.space_group_name_H-M   'P 1'
#
loop_
_entity.id
_entity.type
_entity.pdbx_description
1 polymer ?
#
loop_
_entity_poly.entity_id
_entity_poly.type
_entity_poly.pdbx_seq_one_letter_code
_entity_poly.pdbx_strand_id
1 'polypeptide(L)'
;MRVPPRMAETLDRILRAWQYACMPDVLTVTVGIPARTLSPNARCHWAVKAKANKRSTEEAWAACQIAMHEANEKGGWTEATCQVHWFARDNRRRDKDNCLASLKPTFDGLVDGGLLKDDSALTHLPLVLLVDTRNPRVELHLKRWEDKDGA
;
A
#
# COMPACT_ATOMS: atom_id res chain seq x y z
N MET A 1 -9.34 31.52 -15.70
CA MET A 1 -8.33 30.58 -16.22
C MET A 1 -8.86 29.17 -16.06
N ARG A 2 -9.08 28.45 -17.14
CA ARG A 2 -9.56 27.07 -17.07
C ARG A 2 -8.37 26.14 -16.79
N VAL A 3 -8.46 25.35 -15.73
CA VAL A 3 -7.50 24.29 -15.43
C VAL A 3 -7.60 23.23 -16.52
N PRO A 4 -6.47 22.79 -17.16
CA PRO A 4 -6.52 21.72 -18.14
C PRO A 4 -7.18 20.45 -17.58
N PRO A 5 -7.98 19.71 -18.36
CA PRO A 5 -8.70 18.52 -17.87
C PRO A 5 -7.83 17.52 -17.11
N ARG A 6 -6.61 17.29 -17.61
CA ARG A 6 -5.65 16.38 -16.96
C ARG A 6 -5.20 16.84 -15.58
N MET A 7 -5.07 18.16 -15.38
CA MET A 7 -4.73 18.71 -14.05
C MET A 7 -5.91 18.60 -13.08
N ALA A 8 -7.13 18.83 -13.55
CA ALA A 8 -8.33 18.70 -12.74
C ALA A 8 -8.52 17.25 -12.25
N GLU A 9 -8.33 16.26 -13.13
CA GLU A 9 -8.39 14.83 -12.77
C GLU A 9 -7.31 14.47 -11.77
N THR A 10 -6.10 15.00 -11.92
CA THR A 10 -4.98 14.74 -11.02
C THR A 10 -5.25 15.35 -9.64
N LEU A 11 -5.75 16.59 -9.59
CA LEU A 11 -6.12 17.24 -8.34
C LEU A 11 -7.26 16.53 -7.63
N ASP A 12 -8.31 16.13 -8.35
CA ASP A 12 -9.42 15.37 -7.79
C ASP A 12 -8.95 14.04 -7.19
N ARG A 13 -8.06 13.35 -7.89
CA ARG A 13 -7.44 12.09 -7.43
C ARG A 13 -6.62 12.30 -6.16
N ILE A 14 -5.79 13.36 -6.11
CA ILE A 14 -4.99 13.71 -4.93
C ILE A 14 -5.89 14.05 -3.75
N LEU A 15 -6.92 14.86 -3.96
CA LEU A 15 -7.87 15.24 -2.91
C LEU A 15 -8.62 14.03 -2.34
N ARG A 16 -9.07 13.11 -3.19
CA ARG A 16 -9.71 11.86 -2.74
C ARG A 16 -8.76 10.98 -1.93
N ALA A 17 -7.50 10.88 -2.37
CA ALA A 17 -6.49 10.14 -1.64
C ALA A 17 -6.24 10.74 -0.24
N TRP A 18 -6.15 12.06 -0.14
CA TRP A 18 -5.99 12.77 1.13
C TRP A 18 -7.21 12.58 2.04
N GLN A 19 -8.42 12.65 1.49
CA GLN A 19 -9.64 12.39 2.26
C GLN A 19 -9.64 10.99 2.85
N TYR A 20 -9.23 9.98 2.07
CA TYR A 20 -9.16 8.60 2.53
C TYR A 20 -8.12 8.45 3.65
N ALA A 21 -6.92 9.02 3.47
CA ALA A 21 -5.83 8.95 4.45
C ALA A 21 -6.15 9.65 5.78
N CYS A 22 -7.02 10.65 5.76
CA CYS A 22 -7.40 11.42 6.97
C CYS A 22 -8.62 10.84 7.70
N MET A 23 -9.19 9.72 7.25
CA MET A 23 -10.29 9.07 7.96
C MET A 23 -9.81 8.48 9.30
N PRO A 24 -10.56 8.68 10.41
CA PRO A 24 -10.10 8.25 11.73
C PRO A 24 -10.04 6.74 11.91
N ASP A 25 -10.72 5.99 11.07
CA ASP A 25 -10.79 4.52 11.09
C ASP A 25 -9.84 3.85 10.08
N VAL A 26 -8.95 4.62 9.47
CA VAL A 26 -7.94 4.11 8.53
C VAL A 26 -6.62 3.87 9.26
N LEU A 27 -6.10 2.65 9.13
CA LEU A 27 -4.78 2.28 9.61
C LEU A 27 -3.76 2.50 8.48
N THR A 28 -2.70 3.24 8.75
CA THR A 28 -1.64 3.51 7.78
C THR A 28 -0.39 2.70 8.13
N VAL A 29 0.05 1.89 7.17
CA VAL A 29 1.32 1.14 7.25
C VAL A 29 2.28 1.72 6.20
N THR A 30 3.44 2.17 6.63
CA THR A 30 4.44 2.78 5.77
C THR A 30 5.64 1.85 5.58
N VAL A 31 5.98 1.59 4.32
CA VAL A 31 7.14 0.78 3.93
C VAL A 31 7.98 1.51 2.88
N GLY A 32 9.20 1.06 2.68
CA GLY A 32 10.06 1.56 1.60
C GLY A 32 9.56 1.14 0.21
N ILE A 33 10.08 1.79 -0.82
CA ILE A 33 9.82 1.40 -2.21
C ILE A 33 10.36 -0.02 -2.43
N PRO A 34 9.55 -0.96 -2.96
CA PRO A 34 10.01 -2.32 -3.22
C PRO A 34 11.20 -2.36 -4.17
N ALA A 35 12.07 -3.34 -3.96
CA ALA A 35 13.21 -3.57 -4.86
C ALA A 35 12.72 -3.84 -6.29
N ARG A 36 13.48 -3.37 -7.28
CA ARG A 36 13.16 -3.58 -8.71
C ARG A 36 13.03 -5.05 -9.09
N THR A 37 13.74 -5.93 -8.38
CA THR A 37 13.69 -7.38 -8.57
C THR A 37 12.32 -7.98 -8.26
N LEU A 38 11.46 -7.27 -7.53
CA LEU A 38 10.09 -7.69 -7.23
C LEU A 38 9.08 -7.33 -8.33
N SER A 39 9.48 -6.54 -9.32
CA SER A 39 8.63 -6.27 -10.48
C SER A 39 8.37 -7.55 -11.27
N PRO A 40 7.15 -7.77 -11.79
CA PRO A 40 6.84 -8.96 -12.59
C PRO A 40 7.73 -9.11 -13.82
N ASN A 41 8.22 -7.98 -14.36
CA ASN A 41 9.07 -7.95 -15.56
C ASN A 41 10.57 -8.02 -15.24
N ALA A 42 10.95 -8.10 -13.98
CA ALA A 42 12.35 -8.16 -13.60
C ALA A 42 12.96 -9.52 -13.96
N ARG A 43 14.09 -9.48 -14.65
CA ARG A 43 14.90 -10.65 -14.93
C ARG A 43 16.05 -10.70 -13.94
N CYS A 44 15.98 -11.57 -12.97
CA CYS A 44 17.02 -11.76 -11.99
C CYS A 44 17.09 -13.23 -11.56
N HIS A 45 18.23 -13.58 -10.94
CA HIS A 45 18.36 -14.91 -10.38
C HIS A 45 17.35 -15.13 -9.26
N TRP A 46 16.77 -16.34 -9.20
CA TRP A 46 15.72 -16.68 -8.23
C TRP A 46 16.12 -16.41 -6.77
N ALA A 47 17.40 -16.59 -6.41
CA ALA A 47 17.90 -16.35 -5.07
C ALA A 47 17.85 -14.86 -4.69
N VAL A 48 18.12 -13.95 -5.65
CA VAL A 48 18.02 -12.51 -5.45
C VAL A 48 16.57 -12.11 -5.21
N LYS A 49 15.65 -12.64 -6.00
CA LYS A 49 14.22 -12.40 -5.84
C LYS A 49 13.70 -12.94 -4.51
N ALA A 50 14.09 -14.14 -4.11
CA ALA A 50 13.72 -14.74 -2.83
C ALA A 50 14.18 -13.89 -1.64
N LYS A 51 15.40 -13.37 -1.68
CA LYS A 51 15.95 -12.49 -0.65
C LYS A 51 15.17 -11.17 -0.58
N ALA A 52 14.84 -10.58 -1.72
CA ALA A 52 14.04 -9.35 -1.79
C ALA A 52 12.62 -9.58 -1.26
N ASN A 53 11.99 -10.70 -1.59
CA ASN A 53 10.68 -11.09 -1.03
C ASN A 53 10.72 -11.17 0.49
N LYS A 54 11.67 -11.90 1.03
CA LYS A 54 11.84 -12.07 2.48
C LYS A 54 12.02 -10.72 3.17
N ARG A 55 12.88 -9.87 2.65
CA ARG A 55 13.13 -8.54 3.19
C ARG A 55 11.87 -7.67 3.21
N SER A 56 11.12 -7.65 2.11
CA SER A 56 9.86 -6.88 2.02
C SER A 56 8.79 -7.40 2.99
N THR A 57 8.68 -8.71 3.13
CA THR A 57 7.75 -9.33 4.09
C THR A 57 8.10 -8.97 5.52
N GLU A 58 9.37 -9.05 5.89
CA GLU A 58 9.87 -8.69 7.24
C GLU A 58 9.68 -7.20 7.54
N GLU A 59 9.97 -6.33 6.58
CA GLU A 59 9.76 -4.88 6.71
C GLU A 59 8.26 -4.56 6.92
N ALA A 60 7.40 -5.16 6.12
CA ALA A 60 5.95 -4.96 6.25
C ALA A 60 5.41 -5.50 7.58
N TRP A 61 5.91 -6.65 8.01
CA TRP A 61 5.57 -7.21 9.32
C TRP A 61 5.90 -6.23 10.44
N ALA A 62 7.13 -5.70 10.45
CA ALA A 62 7.57 -4.75 11.48
C ALA A 62 6.76 -3.45 11.45
N ALA A 63 6.55 -2.88 10.25
CA ALA A 63 5.74 -1.67 10.09
C ALA A 63 4.28 -1.89 10.52
N CYS A 64 3.74 -3.07 10.24
CA CYS A 64 2.39 -3.48 10.66
C CYS A 64 2.29 -3.54 12.19
N GLN A 65 3.27 -4.13 12.88
CA GLN A 65 3.28 -4.20 14.34
C GLN A 65 3.30 -2.81 14.98
N ILE A 66 4.11 -1.90 14.44
CA ILE A 66 4.17 -0.50 14.91
C ILE A 66 2.82 0.19 14.72
N ALA A 67 2.24 0.09 13.54
CA ALA A 67 0.96 0.73 13.23
C ALA A 67 -0.18 0.19 14.11
N MET A 68 -0.24 -1.13 14.30
CA MET A 68 -1.24 -1.77 15.15
C MET A 68 -1.09 -1.34 16.62
N HIS A 69 0.15 -1.26 17.12
CA HIS A 69 0.42 -0.83 18.48
C HIS A 69 0.00 0.62 18.70
N GLU A 70 0.38 1.53 17.80
CA GLU A 70 0.02 2.95 17.89
C GLU A 70 -1.48 3.19 17.80
N ALA A 71 -2.20 2.39 17.01
CA ALA A 71 -3.64 2.48 16.85
C ALA A 71 -4.43 1.64 17.88
N ASN A 72 -3.76 0.91 18.76
CA ASN A 72 -4.36 -0.07 19.67
C ASN A 72 -5.25 -1.08 18.93
N GLU A 73 -4.80 -1.55 17.77
CA GLU A 73 -5.50 -2.48 16.90
C GLU A 73 -5.05 -3.91 17.17
N LYS A 74 -6.00 -4.82 17.36
CA LYS A 74 -5.71 -6.24 17.63
C LYS A 74 -5.57 -7.10 16.38
N GLY A 75 -6.01 -6.61 15.23
CA GLY A 75 -5.96 -7.32 13.97
C GLY A 75 -7.04 -8.36 13.78
N GLY A 76 -6.73 -9.36 12.97
CA GLY A 76 -7.66 -10.43 12.63
C GLY A 76 -8.77 -10.01 11.67
N TRP A 77 -8.52 -9.02 10.84
CA TRP A 77 -9.52 -8.50 9.89
C TRP A 77 -9.83 -9.54 8.82
N THR A 78 -11.09 -9.83 8.64
CA THR A 78 -11.59 -10.76 7.63
C THR A 78 -11.84 -10.10 6.27
N GLU A 79 -12.16 -8.81 6.29
CA GLU A 79 -12.35 -8.01 5.08
C GLU A 79 -11.85 -6.58 5.34
N ALA A 80 -11.15 -6.04 4.36
CA ALA A 80 -10.63 -4.69 4.39
C ALA A 80 -10.45 -4.12 2.99
N THR A 81 -10.50 -2.80 2.89
CA THR A 81 -10.07 -2.07 1.69
C THR A 81 -8.67 -1.54 1.90
N CYS A 82 -7.88 -1.54 0.84
CA CYS A 82 -6.53 -0.99 0.83
C CYS A 82 -6.38 -0.01 -0.31
N GLN A 83 -5.98 1.22 0.01
CA GLN A 83 -5.52 2.18 -0.98
C GLN A 83 -4.02 2.38 -0.81
N VAL A 84 -3.28 2.13 -1.88
CA VAL A 84 -1.82 2.31 -1.92
C VAL A 84 -1.51 3.71 -2.42
N HIS A 85 -0.74 4.46 -1.63
CA HIS A 85 -0.13 5.72 -2.04
C HIS A 85 1.36 5.47 -2.27
N TRP A 86 1.76 5.52 -3.52
CA TRP A 86 3.14 5.31 -3.92
C TRP A 86 3.81 6.66 -4.13
N PHE A 87 4.68 7.05 -3.21
CA PHE A 87 5.48 8.29 -3.29
C PHE A 87 6.81 7.98 -3.96
N ALA A 88 6.86 8.24 -5.26
CA ALA A 88 8.03 7.97 -6.08
C ALA A 88 9.10 9.05 -5.91
N ARG A 89 10.35 8.69 -6.20
CA ARG A 89 11.50 9.60 -6.20
C ARG A 89 11.40 10.67 -7.26
N ASP A 90 10.77 10.36 -8.39
CA ASP A 90 10.64 11.21 -9.58
C ASP A 90 9.31 10.98 -10.28
N ASN A 91 9.03 11.75 -11.31
CA ASN A 91 7.79 11.67 -12.06
C ASN A 91 7.85 10.77 -13.31
N ARG A 92 8.81 9.85 -13.39
CA ARG A 92 8.87 8.87 -14.47
C ARG A 92 7.58 8.08 -14.55
N ARG A 93 7.19 7.75 -15.78
CA ARG A 93 6.03 6.89 -16.01
C ARG A 93 6.24 5.52 -15.36
N ARG A 94 5.27 5.10 -14.59
CA ARG A 94 5.24 3.77 -13.93
C ARG A 94 3.92 3.09 -14.24
N ASP A 95 4.01 1.79 -14.46
CA ASP A 95 2.83 0.95 -14.60
C ASP A 95 2.27 0.63 -13.19
N LYS A 96 1.03 1.06 -12.94
CA LYS A 96 0.38 0.88 -11.62
C LYS A 96 0.17 -0.58 -11.29
N ASP A 97 -0.14 -1.42 -12.27
CA ASP A 97 -0.34 -2.86 -12.06
C ASP A 97 0.97 -3.53 -11.64
N ASN A 98 2.08 -3.15 -12.25
CA ASN A 98 3.41 -3.64 -11.87
C ASN A 98 3.83 -3.14 -10.49
N CYS A 99 3.50 -1.89 -10.14
CA CYS A 99 3.73 -1.35 -8.79
C CYS A 99 2.95 -2.17 -7.76
N LEU A 100 1.67 -2.42 -8.01
CA LEU A 100 0.83 -3.20 -7.10
C LEU A 100 1.33 -4.65 -6.98
N ALA A 101 1.70 -5.29 -8.08
CA ALA A 101 2.23 -6.65 -8.09
C ALA A 101 3.54 -6.78 -7.30
N SER A 102 4.40 -5.76 -7.32
CA SER A 102 5.64 -5.74 -6.55
C SER A 102 5.43 -5.67 -5.03
N LEU A 103 4.22 -5.33 -4.59
CA LEU A 103 3.84 -5.24 -3.18
C LEU A 103 3.28 -6.55 -2.61
N LYS A 104 3.21 -7.63 -3.39
CA LYS A 104 2.69 -8.91 -2.87
C LYS A 104 3.40 -9.36 -1.58
N PRO A 105 4.75 -9.36 -1.48
CA PRO A 105 5.41 -9.70 -0.22
C PRO A 105 5.07 -8.75 0.94
N THR A 106 4.77 -7.49 0.63
CA THR A 106 4.32 -6.52 1.63
C THR A 106 2.96 -6.92 2.20
N PHE A 107 2.02 -7.31 1.36
CA PHE A 107 0.71 -7.80 1.82
C PHE A 107 0.83 -9.12 2.60
N ASP A 108 1.72 -10.01 2.19
CA ASP A 108 2.03 -11.22 2.96
C ASP A 108 2.54 -10.88 4.37
N GLY A 109 3.32 -9.81 4.50
CA GLY A 109 3.78 -9.29 5.79
C GLY A 109 2.66 -8.77 6.69
N LEU A 110 1.59 -8.21 6.11
CA LEU A 110 0.40 -7.80 6.87
C LEU A 110 -0.37 -9.01 7.41
N VAL A 111 -0.42 -10.09 6.66
CA VAL A 111 -1.04 -11.36 7.09
C VAL A 111 -0.19 -11.99 8.19
N ASP A 112 1.11 -12.10 8.00
CA ASP A 112 2.05 -12.64 9.00
C ASP A 112 2.04 -11.81 10.29
N GLY A 113 1.83 -10.49 10.17
CA GLY A 113 1.71 -9.58 11.30
C GLY A 113 0.40 -9.67 12.06
N GLY A 114 -0.56 -10.44 11.58
CA GLY A 114 -1.84 -10.67 12.24
C GLY A 114 -2.89 -9.59 12.01
N LEU A 115 -2.64 -8.59 11.17
CA LEU A 115 -3.65 -7.58 10.84
C LEU A 115 -4.77 -8.17 9.98
N LEU A 116 -4.41 -8.92 8.97
CA LEU A 116 -5.33 -9.60 8.06
C LEU A 116 -5.34 -11.09 8.33
N LYS A 117 -6.50 -11.69 8.22
CA LYS A 117 -6.65 -13.14 8.40
C LYS A 117 -5.98 -13.92 7.26
N ASP A 118 -6.13 -13.47 6.02
CA ASP A 118 -5.41 -13.95 4.86
C ASP A 118 -5.37 -12.87 3.75
N ASP A 119 -4.65 -13.11 2.67
CA ASP A 119 -4.48 -12.16 1.58
C ASP A 119 -5.76 -11.90 0.78
N SER A 120 -6.72 -12.83 0.80
CA SER A 120 -8.03 -12.66 0.17
C SER A 120 -8.92 -11.63 0.89
N ALA A 121 -8.55 -11.23 2.10
CA ALA A 121 -9.27 -10.23 2.88
C ALA A 121 -9.22 -8.83 2.26
N LEU A 122 -8.25 -8.55 1.38
CA LEU A 122 -8.04 -7.22 0.81
C LEU A 122 -8.80 -7.00 -0.49
N THR A 123 -9.54 -5.91 -0.54
CA THR A 123 -10.03 -5.30 -1.78
C THR A 123 -9.20 -4.06 -2.08
N HIS A 124 -8.53 -4.07 -3.24
CA HIS A 124 -7.65 -2.97 -3.63
C HIS A 124 -8.42 -1.86 -4.32
N LEU A 125 -8.28 -0.65 -3.80
CA LEU A 125 -8.68 0.57 -4.49
C LEU A 125 -7.59 0.96 -5.51
N PRO A 126 -7.90 1.81 -6.52
CA PRO A 126 -6.90 2.24 -7.48
C PRO A 126 -5.67 2.85 -6.80
N LEU A 127 -4.48 2.37 -7.18
CA LEU A 127 -3.20 2.87 -6.68
C LEU A 127 -3.00 4.33 -7.09
N VAL A 128 -2.56 5.16 -6.16
CA VAL A 128 -2.26 6.57 -6.39
C VAL A 128 -0.75 6.76 -6.49
N LEU A 129 -0.29 7.26 -7.64
CA LEU A 129 1.12 7.63 -7.85
C LEU A 129 1.30 9.11 -7.48
N LEU A 130 2.23 9.36 -6.56
CA LEU A 130 2.63 10.68 -6.10
C LEU A 130 4.15 10.79 -6.21
N VAL A 131 4.68 11.99 -6.06
CA VAL A 131 6.12 12.23 -6.08
C VAL A 131 6.54 12.88 -4.77
N ASP A 132 7.51 12.26 -4.09
CA ASP A 132 8.20 12.84 -2.94
C ASP A 132 9.69 12.54 -3.05
N THR A 133 10.44 13.49 -3.56
CA THR A 133 11.88 13.34 -3.82
C THR A 133 12.69 13.18 -2.55
N ARG A 134 12.23 13.75 -1.45
CA ARG A 134 12.95 13.75 -0.16
C ARG A 134 12.73 12.46 0.62
N ASN A 135 11.52 11.90 0.54
CA ASN A 135 11.16 10.70 1.29
C ASN A 135 10.30 9.75 0.43
N PRO A 136 10.91 9.10 -0.58
CA PRO A 136 10.22 8.08 -1.37
C PRO A 136 9.76 6.93 -0.47
N ARG A 137 8.51 6.55 -0.58
CA ARG A 137 7.92 5.52 0.27
C ARG A 137 6.62 4.99 -0.33
N VAL A 138 6.11 3.94 0.26
CA VAL A 138 4.76 3.42 -0.01
C VAL A 138 3.97 3.47 1.28
N GLU A 139 2.79 4.07 1.23
CA GLU A 139 1.84 4.07 2.32
C GLU A 139 0.65 3.19 1.96
N LEU A 140 0.33 2.26 2.85
CA LEU A 140 -0.84 1.41 2.74
C LEU A 140 -1.90 1.95 3.67
N HIS A 141 -2.99 2.47 3.11
CA HIS A 141 -4.13 2.96 3.87
C HIS A 141 -5.19 1.88 3.91
N LEU A 142 -5.37 1.28 5.07
CA LEU A 142 -6.19 0.10 5.29
C LEU A 142 -7.41 0.47 6.12
N LYS A 143 -8.58 0.11 5.62
CA LYS A 143 -9.83 0.31 6.33
C LYS A 143 -10.54 -1.02 6.47
N ARG A 144 -10.84 -1.39 7.73
CA ARG A 144 -11.63 -2.58 8.01
C ARG A 144 -13.04 -2.42 7.42
N TRP A 145 -13.50 -3.45 6.74
CA TRP A 145 -14.88 -3.52 6.33
C TRP A 145 -15.75 -3.86 7.53
N GLU A 146 -16.63 -2.96 7.88
CA GLU A 146 -17.66 -3.23 8.88
C GLU A 146 -18.97 -3.50 8.15
N ASP A 147 -19.48 -4.71 8.28
CA ASP A 147 -20.85 -5.00 7.86
C ASP A 147 -21.78 -4.17 8.72
N LYS A 148 -22.36 -3.12 8.12
CA LYS A 148 -23.37 -2.31 8.79
C LYS A 148 -24.66 -3.07 9.08
N ASP A 149 -24.79 -4.29 8.55
CA ASP A 149 -25.94 -5.17 8.68
C ASP A 149 -25.70 -6.36 9.63
N GLY A 150 -24.61 -6.35 10.37
CA GLY A 150 -24.33 -7.33 11.44
C GLY A 150 -25.20 -7.04 12.65
N ALA A 151 -26.37 -7.53 12.61
CA ALA A 151 -27.20 -7.56 13.81
C ALA A 151 -26.64 -8.55 14.82
#